data_a1d8c250b2b56f627ff4e10a9692647b
#
_entry.id   a1d8c250b2b56f627ff4e10a9692647b
#
_cell.length_a   1.000
_cell.length_b   1.000
_cell.length_c   1.000
_cell.angle_alpha   90.00
_cell.angle_beta   90.00
_cell.angle_gamma   90.00
#
_symmetry.space_group_name_H-M   'P 1'
#
loop_
_entity.id
_entity.type
_entity.pdbx_description
1 polymer ?
#
loop_
_entity_poly.entity_id
_entity_poly.type
_entity_poly.pdbx_seq_one_letter_code
_entity_poly.pdbx_strand_id
1 'polypeptide(L)'
;MSVKYKRSPTSVPLSMVAVSVSDYASCRDTRRSVSGYAFMLNGCAISWLSKKQHSVASSTTDAEYMALATTSRQAVWYLNAFIQLGYTIPITIVADNTSSINVAENPINNPRTKHIDVAYHFTREYLIRKSFALSYVPSNDNTADLMTKGLNSVAHHGHTQRLGLSE
;
A
#
# COMPACT_ATOMS: atom_id res chain seq x y z
N MET A 1 -20.94 -6.68 10.00
CA MET A 1 -19.64 -5.98 10.06
C MET A 1 -19.82 -4.59 9.47
N SER A 2 -19.41 -3.56 10.18
CA SER A 2 -19.57 -2.15 9.76
C SER A 2 -18.27 -1.38 9.96
N VAL A 3 -18.01 -0.37 9.12
CA VAL A 3 -16.91 0.59 9.33
C VAL A 3 -17.41 1.66 10.29
N LYS A 4 -16.76 1.82 11.43
CA LYS A 4 -17.09 2.85 12.41
C LYS A 4 -16.06 3.97 12.35
N TYR A 5 -16.44 5.09 11.77
CA TYR A 5 -15.63 6.32 11.81
C TYR A 5 -15.79 6.98 13.17
N LYS A 6 -14.72 7.04 13.93
CA LYS A 6 -14.68 7.82 15.18
C LYS A 6 -14.29 9.25 14.83
N ARG A 7 -15.05 10.21 15.36
CA ARG A 7 -14.65 11.62 15.27
C ARG A 7 -13.36 11.79 16.07
N SER A 8 -12.28 12.16 15.39
CA SER A 8 -11.04 12.55 16.08
C SER A 8 -11.32 13.76 16.98
N PRO A 9 -10.74 13.81 18.18
CA PRO A 9 -10.69 15.06 18.94
C PRO A 9 -10.14 16.17 18.03
N THR A 10 -10.66 17.36 18.13
CA THR A 10 -10.25 18.53 17.29
C THR A 10 -8.75 18.84 17.38
N SER A 11 -8.04 18.27 18.36
CA SER A 11 -6.60 18.41 18.57
C SER A 11 -5.72 17.41 17.82
N VAL A 12 -6.30 16.33 17.23
CA VAL A 12 -5.51 15.33 16.49
C VAL A 12 -5.52 15.70 14.99
N PRO A 13 -4.34 16.01 14.40
CA PRO A 13 -4.27 16.29 12.99
C PRO A 13 -4.69 15.07 12.17
N LEU A 14 -5.36 15.31 11.05
CA LEU A 14 -5.69 14.25 10.10
C LEU A 14 -4.42 13.62 9.56
N SER A 15 -4.37 12.31 9.53
CA SER A 15 -3.28 11.54 8.93
C SER A 15 -3.82 10.36 8.15
N MET A 16 -3.13 10.01 7.08
CA MET A 16 -3.48 8.87 6.24
C MET A 16 -2.35 7.86 6.25
N VAL A 17 -2.70 6.61 6.50
CA VAL A 17 -1.80 5.47 6.39
C VAL A 17 -2.32 4.56 5.29
N ALA A 18 -1.44 4.18 4.38
CA ALA A 18 -1.71 3.14 3.39
C ALA A 18 -0.84 1.93 3.70
N VAL A 19 -1.42 0.74 3.69
CA VAL A 19 -0.68 -0.52 3.76
C VAL A 19 -0.65 -1.15 2.38
N SER A 20 0.51 -1.67 1.97
CA SER A 20 0.76 -2.26 0.65
C SER A 20 1.37 -3.65 0.78
N VAL A 21 0.94 -4.59 -0.05
CA VAL A 21 1.44 -5.97 -0.07
C VAL A 21 1.24 -6.61 -1.44
N SER A 22 2.02 -7.65 -1.71
CA SER A 22 1.81 -8.52 -2.85
C SER A 22 1.85 -9.99 -2.42
N ASP A 23 0.99 -10.81 -3.02
CA ASP A 23 1.09 -12.28 -2.95
C ASP A 23 1.76 -12.79 -4.22
N TYR A 24 3.06 -13.10 -4.11
CA TYR A 24 3.94 -13.42 -5.24
C TYR A 24 3.53 -14.71 -5.94
N ALA A 25 3.34 -14.61 -7.27
CA ALA A 25 3.07 -15.74 -8.16
C ALA A 25 1.92 -16.65 -7.71
N SER A 26 0.96 -16.11 -6.96
CA SER A 26 -0.13 -16.88 -6.33
C SER A 26 -1.14 -17.46 -7.33
N CYS A 27 -1.29 -16.86 -8.50
CA CYS A 27 -2.17 -17.41 -9.53
C CYS A 27 -1.52 -18.67 -10.16
N ARG A 28 -2.13 -19.83 -9.93
CA ARG A 28 -1.59 -21.13 -10.40
C ARG A 28 -1.48 -21.20 -11.93
N ASP A 29 -2.44 -20.66 -12.65
CA ASP A 29 -2.51 -20.75 -14.11
C ASP A 29 -1.55 -19.78 -14.82
N THR A 30 -1.46 -18.56 -14.31
CA THR A 30 -0.73 -17.47 -14.99
C THR A 30 0.53 -17.05 -14.28
N ARG A 31 0.80 -17.56 -13.08
CA ARG A 31 1.92 -17.17 -12.21
C ARG A 31 2.00 -15.67 -11.93
N ARG A 32 0.89 -14.95 -12.12
CA ARG A 32 0.79 -13.53 -11.77
C ARG A 32 0.56 -13.38 -10.28
N SER A 33 1.13 -12.35 -9.71
CA SER A 33 0.94 -11.95 -8.32
C SER A 33 -0.38 -11.21 -8.13
N VAL A 34 -0.84 -11.12 -6.90
CA VAL A 34 -1.96 -10.27 -6.51
C VAL A 34 -1.43 -9.10 -5.69
N SER A 35 -1.71 -7.87 -6.10
CA SER A 35 -1.43 -6.68 -5.31
C SER A 35 -2.61 -6.31 -4.44
N GLY A 36 -2.34 -5.93 -3.20
CA GLY A 36 -3.32 -5.46 -2.24
C GLY A 36 -2.88 -4.14 -1.60
N TYR A 37 -3.85 -3.28 -1.33
CA TYR A 37 -3.65 -2.14 -0.44
C TYR A 37 -4.92 -1.82 0.36
N ALA A 38 -4.75 -1.13 1.47
CA ALA A 38 -5.82 -0.45 2.17
C ALA A 38 -5.34 0.94 2.62
N PHE A 39 -6.18 1.95 2.41
CA PHE A 39 -5.97 3.31 2.91
C PHE A 39 -6.84 3.54 4.13
N MET A 40 -6.22 4.06 5.18
CA MET A 40 -6.88 4.38 6.44
C MET A 40 -6.72 5.87 6.74
N LEU A 41 -7.84 6.53 7.02
CA LEU A 41 -7.86 7.90 7.51
C LEU A 41 -8.14 7.86 9.01
N ASN A 42 -7.20 8.32 9.83
CA ASN A 42 -7.28 8.27 11.29
C ASN A 42 -7.69 6.88 11.83
N GLY A 43 -7.09 5.80 11.28
CA GLY A 43 -7.29 4.43 11.73
C GLY A 43 -8.54 3.72 11.20
N CYS A 44 -9.32 4.35 10.30
CA CYS A 44 -10.47 3.73 9.67
C CYS A 44 -10.27 3.58 8.16
N ALA A 45 -10.53 2.39 7.63
CA ALA A 45 -10.40 2.12 6.19
C ALA A 45 -11.37 2.98 5.38
N ILE A 46 -10.85 3.66 4.35
CA ILE A 46 -11.63 4.47 3.41
C ILE A 46 -11.57 3.93 1.98
N SER A 47 -10.56 3.12 1.67
CA SER A 47 -10.38 2.53 0.34
C SER A 47 -9.48 1.30 0.43
N TRP A 48 -9.73 0.32 -0.43
CA TRP A 48 -8.93 -0.90 -0.53
C TRP A 48 -8.93 -1.43 -1.95
N LEU A 49 -7.95 -2.27 -2.26
CA LEU A 49 -7.81 -2.95 -3.54
C LEU A 49 -7.29 -4.37 -3.33
N SER A 50 -7.85 -5.30 -4.08
CA SER A 50 -7.29 -6.62 -4.35
C SER A 50 -7.30 -6.82 -5.86
N LYS A 51 -6.12 -6.89 -6.50
CA LYS A 51 -6.05 -6.96 -7.95
C LYS A 51 -4.89 -7.82 -8.43
N LYS A 52 -5.18 -8.75 -9.35
CA LYS A 52 -4.14 -9.50 -10.05
C LYS A 52 -3.29 -8.55 -10.90
N GLN A 53 -1.96 -8.69 -10.81
CA GLN A 53 -1.01 -7.91 -11.59
C GLN A 53 -1.13 -8.21 -13.10
N HIS A 54 -0.88 -7.23 -13.93
CA HIS A 54 -0.99 -7.37 -15.39
C HIS A 54 0.14 -8.21 -15.99
N SER A 55 1.33 -8.18 -15.38
CA SER A 55 2.52 -8.94 -15.79
C SER A 55 2.94 -9.93 -14.71
N VAL A 56 3.78 -10.88 -15.08
CA VAL A 56 4.45 -11.78 -14.13
C VAL A 56 5.67 -11.05 -13.59
N ALA A 57 5.76 -10.96 -12.27
CA ALA A 57 6.91 -10.40 -11.58
C ALA A 57 8.09 -11.39 -11.64
N SER A 58 9.30 -10.89 -11.80
CA SER A 58 10.51 -11.71 -11.88
C SER A 58 11.03 -12.15 -10.51
N SER A 59 10.60 -11.47 -9.45
CA SER A 59 10.96 -11.75 -8.06
C SER A 59 9.88 -11.30 -7.09
N THR A 60 9.99 -11.71 -5.83
CA THR A 60 9.13 -11.19 -4.75
C THR A 60 9.28 -9.67 -4.61
N THR A 61 10.50 -9.16 -4.68
CA THR A 61 10.78 -7.72 -4.63
C THR A 61 10.09 -6.96 -5.76
N ASP A 62 10.10 -7.49 -6.99
CA ASP A 62 9.39 -6.88 -8.12
C ASP A 62 7.88 -6.86 -7.90
N ALA A 63 7.31 -7.98 -7.41
CA ALA A 63 5.88 -8.05 -7.13
C ALA A 63 5.47 -7.04 -6.05
N GLU A 64 6.24 -6.94 -4.97
CA GLU A 64 6.02 -5.96 -3.91
C GLU A 64 6.17 -4.53 -4.42
N TYR A 65 7.17 -4.28 -5.27
CA TYR A 65 7.33 -2.96 -5.87
C TYR A 65 6.15 -2.59 -6.79
N MET A 66 5.62 -3.53 -7.56
CA MET A 66 4.43 -3.29 -8.39
C MET A 66 3.19 -2.96 -7.53
N ALA A 67 3.04 -3.61 -6.36
CA ALA A 67 2.00 -3.28 -5.39
C ALA A 67 2.23 -1.87 -4.81
N LEU A 68 3.46 -1.56 -4.39
CA LEU A 68 3.86 -0.26 -3.87
C LEU A 68 3.59 0.86 -4.88
N ALA A 69 3.94 0.66 -6.16
CA ALA A 69 3.67 1.62 -7.22
C ALA A 69 2.17 1.86 -7.46
N THR A 70 1.35 0.81 -7.32
CA THR A 70 -0.11 0.93 -7.41
C THR A 70 -0.65 1.74 -6.24
N THR A 71 -0.17 1.46 -5.02
CA THR A 71 -0.51 2.20 -3.80
C THR A 71 -0.07 3.66 -3.89
N SER A 72 1.14 3.94 -4.42
CA SER A 72 1.65 5.29 -4.61
C SER A 72 0.78 6.13 -5.55
N ARG A 73 0.29 5.56 -6.64
CA ARG A 73 -0.65 6.27 -7.54
C ARG A 73 -1.94 6.67 -6.83
N GLN A 74 -2.48 5.78 -6.02
CA GLN A 74 -3.67 6.06 -5.23
C GLN A 74 -3.39 7.12 -4.14
N ALA A 75 -2.21 7.07 -3.50
CA ALA A 75 -1.78 8.08 -2.53
C ALA A 75 -1.72 9.48 -3.15
N VAL A 76 -1.14 9.60 -4.36
CA VAL A 76 -1.08 10.87 -5.10
C VAL A 76 -2.48 11.38 -5.46
N TRP A 77 -3.39 10.47 -5.82
CA TRP A 77 -4.79 10.85 -6.06
C TRP A 77 -5.43 11.45 -4.80
N TYR A 78 -5.26 10.82 -3.63
CA TYR A 78 -5.75 11.36 -2.36
C TYR A 78 -5.11 12.69 -2.01
N LEU A 79 -3.79 12.81 -2.18
CA LEU A 79 -3.09 14.05 -1.94
C LEU A 79 -3.74 15.21 -2.72
N ASN A 80 -3.95 15.01 -4.03
CA ASN A 80 -4.56 16.02 -4.88
C ASN A 80 -6.02 16.32 -4.49
N ALA A 81 -6.81 15.30 -4.17
CA ALA A 81 -8.19 15.47 -3.73
C ALA A 81 -8.28 16.27 -2.43
N PHE A 82 -7.42 15.98 -1.45
CA PHE A 82 -7.41 16.74 -0.19
C PHE A 82 -6.93 18.18 -0.38
N ILE A 83 -5.94 18.42 -1.24
CA ILE A 83 -5.50 19.78 -1.58
C ILE A 83 -6.67 20.60 -2.19
N GLN A 84 -7.44 20.00 -3.10
CA GLN A 84 -8.63 20.67 -3.68
C GLN A 84 -9.70 20.97 -2.64
N LEU A 85 -9.80 20.17 -1.58
CA LEU A 85 -10.69 20.42 -0.44
C LEU A 85 -10.12 21.39 0.60
N GLY A 86 -8.90 21.92 0.39
CA GLY A 86 -8.23 22.84 1.30
C GLY A 86 -7.52 22.18 2.47
N TYR A 87 -7.26 20.85 2.41
CA TYR A 87 -6.55 20.11 3.44
C TYR A 87 -5.17 19.70 2.99
N THR A 88 -4.21 19.77 3.90
CA THR A 88 -2.88 19.14 3.74
C THR A 88 -2.79 18.00 4.74
N ILE A 89 -2.79 16.76 4.26
CA ILE A 89 -2.79 15.55 5.09
C ILE A 89 -1.50 14.77 4.82
N PRO A 90 -0.68 14.49 5.84
CA PRO A 90 0.49 13.63 5.66
C PRO A 90 0.03 12.20 5.32
N ILE A 91 0.67 11.63 4.29
CA ILE A 91 0.42 10.25 3.85
C ILE A 91 1.66 9.43 4.10
N THR A 92 1.51 8.30 4.79
CA THR A 92 2.57 7.28 4.96
C THR A 92 2.13 5.98 4.30
N ILE A 93 2.96 5.46 3.39
CA ILE A 93 2.76 4.13 2.81
C ILE A 93 3.64 3.15 3.57
N VAL A 94 3.05 2.09 4.06
CA VAL A 94 3.71 1.05 4.85
C VAL A 94 3.78 -0.24 4.02
N ALA A 95 4.93 -0.87 3.96
CA ALA A 95 5.16 -2.12 3.26
C ALA A 95 6.04 -3.07 4.09
N ASP A 96 5.91 -4.37 3.87
CA ASP A 96 6.63 -5.39 4.63
C ASP A 96 7.86 -5.96 3.89
N ASN A 97 8.25 -5.34 2.79
CA ASN A 97 9.43 -5.73 2.03
C ASN A 97 10.46 -4.59 2.00
N THR A 98 11.50 -4.73 2.82
CA THR A 98 12.59 -3.75 2.90
C THR A 98 13.33 -3.56 1.58
N SER A 99 13.45 -4.62 0.77
CA SER A 99 14.12 -4.53 -0.53
C SER A 99 13.33 -3.65 -1.51
N SER A 100 11.99 -3.75 -1.52
CA SER A 100 11.15 -2.92 -2.36
C SER A 100 11.19 -1.44 -1.92
N ILE A 101 11.24 -1.18 -0.61
CA ILE A 101 11.41 0.17 -0.05
C ILE A 101 12.78 0.74 -0.46
N ASN A 102 13.86 -0.03 -0.26
CA ASN A 102 15.21 0.40 -0.64
C ASN A 102 15.32 0.73 -2.13
N VAL A 103 14.69 -0.07 -2.99
CA VAL A 103 14.64 0.17 -4.44
C VAL A 103 13.88 1.46 -4.75
N ALA A 104 12.79 1.77 -4.01
CA ALA A 104 12.05 3.02 -4.19
C ALA A 104 12.88 4.25 -3.78
N GLU A 105 13.64 4.15 -2.71
CA GLU A 105 14.42 5.26 -2.15
C GLU A 105 15.75 5.49 -2.89
N ASN A 106 16.40 4.40 -3.36
CA ASN A 106 17.73 4.46 -3.95
C ASN A 106 17.69 4.19 -5.46
N PRO A 107 18.37 5.00 -6.28
CA PRO A 107 18.47 4.75 -7.72
C PRO A 107 19.40 3.56 -7.97
N ILE A 108 18.81 2.40 -8.24
CA ILE A 108 19.55 1.25 -8.74
C ILE A 108 19.35 1.20 -10.26
N ASN A 109 20.41 1.43 -11.03
CA ASN A 109 20.41 1.15 -12.46
C ASN A 109 20.36 -0.36 -12.67
N ASN A 110 19.15 -0.95 -12.66
CA ASN A 110 18.98 -2.36 -12.93
C ASN A 110 18.44 -2.53 -14.36
N PRO A 111 19.28 -2.99 -15.33
CA PRO A 111 18.86 -3.10 -16.74
C PRO A 111 17.74 -4.12 -16.98
N ARG A 112 17.38 -4.92 -15.97
CA ARG A 112 16.35 -5.97 -16.08
C ARG A 112 14.91 -5.51 -15.85
N THR A 113 14.69 -4.23 -15.54
CA THR A 113 13.37 -3.72 -15.09
C THR A 113 12.69 -2.74 -16.04
N LYS A 114 13.01 -2.76 -17.33
CA LYS A 114 12.43 -1.81 -18.32
C LYS A 114 10.90 -1.75 -18.32
N HIS A 115 10.22 -2.86 -18.11
CA HIS A 115 8.75 -2.89 -18.06
C HIS A 115 8.16 -2.35 -16.75
N ILE A 116 8.98 -2.21 -15.70
CA ILE A 116 8.61 -1.65 -14.40
C ILE A 116 9.13 -0.21 -14.27
N ASP A 117 9.94 0.24 -15.21
CA ASP A 117 10.68 1.50 -15.19
C ASP A 117 9.78 2.73 -14.97
N VAL A 118 8.65 2.80 -15.68
CA VAL A 118 7.67 3.89 -15.51
C VAL A 118 7.10 3.92 -14.08
N ALA A 119 6.85 2.76 -13.48
CA ALA A 119 6.36 2.66 -12.11
C ALA A 119 7.44 3.07 -11.10
N TYR A 120 8.70 2.73 -11.37
CA TYR A 120 9.86 3.16 -10.59
C TYR A 120 10.02 4.68 -10.59
N HIS A 121 10.00 5.29 -11.77
CA HIS A 121 10.13 6.73 -11.92
C HIS A 121 9.00 7.47 -11.20
N PHE A 122 7.76 7.03 -11.37
CA PHE A 122 6.60 7.64 -10.72
C PHE A 122 6.73 7.63 -9.19
N THR A 123 6.92 6.46 -8.58
CA THR A 123 7.00 6.34 -7.11
C THR A 123 8.14 7.18 -6.54
N ARG A 124 9.31 7.12 -7.18
CA ARG A 124 10.50 7.88 -6.77
C ARG A 124 10.31 9.39 -6.89
N GLU A 125 9.72 9.87 -7.98
CA GLU A 125 9.46 11.30 -8.18
C GLU A 125 8.65 11.88 -7.02
N TYR A 126 7.60 11.19 -6.60
CA TYR A 126 6.74 11.65 -5.51
C TYR A 126 7.39 11.46 -4.13
N LEU A 127 8.29 10.49 -3.95
CA LEU A 127 9.12 10.38 -2.75
C LEU A 127 10.10 11.55 -2.62
N ILE A 128 10.81 11.89 -3.70
CA ILE A 128 11.74 13.04 -3.74
C ILE A 128 11.00 14.34 -3.44
N ARG A 129 9.79 14.50 -3.97
CA ARG A 129 8.91 15.65 -3.69
C ARG A 129 8.33 15.64 -2.28
N LYS A 130 8.61 14.61 -1.46
CA LYS A 130 8.06 14.41 -0.12
C LYS A 130 6.52 14.42 -0.09
N SER A 131 5.90 13.96 -1.16
CA SER A 131 4.45 13.89 -1.28
C SER A 131 3.84 12.83 -0.38
N PHE A 132 4.58 11.77 -0.10
CA PHE A 132 4.31 10.75 0.92
C PHE A 132 5.62 10.19 1.47
N ALA A 133 5.55 9.51 2.61
CA ALA A 133 6.67 8.80 3.20
C ALA A 133 6.50 7.28 3.02
N LEU A 134 7.61 6.54 3.01
CA LEU A 134 7.61 5.08 3.12
C LEU A 134 8.01 4.66 4.53
N SER A 135 7.46 3.56 5.00
CA SER A 135 7.82 2.94 6.27
C SER A 135 7.73 1.43 6.17
N TYR A 136 8.55 0.75 6.94
CA TYR A 136 8.52 -0.70 7.06
C TYR A 136 7.52 -1.14 8.13
N VAL A 137 6.87 -2.27 7.90
CA VAL A 137 6.07 -2.99 8.90
C VAL A 137 6.39 -4.49 8.81
N PRO A 138 6.47 -5.22 9.95
CA PRO A 138 6.57 -6.68 9.91
C PRO A 138 5.37 -7.30 9.18
N SER A 139 5.58 -8.38 8.42
CA SER A 139 4.53 -9.02 7.61
C SER A 139 3.30 -9.41 8.45
N ASN A 140 3.50 -9.90 9.69
CA ASN A 140 2.39 -10.24 10.59
C ASN A 140 1.52 -9.04 10.99
N ASP A 141 2.02 -7.82 10.82
CA ASP A 141 1.33 -6.58 11.13
C ASP A 141 0.78 -5.88 9.88
N ASN A 142 1.12 -6.39 8.69
CA ASN A 142 0.64 -5.83 7.43
C ASN A 142 -0.82 -6.17 7.17
N THR A 143 -1.70 -5.24 7.46
CA THR A 143 -3.16 -5.41 7.34
C THR A 143 -3.62 -5.62 5.89
N ALA A 144 -2.81 -5.24 4.90
CA ALA A 144 -3.13 -5.47 3.49
C ALA A 144 -3.10 -6.97 3.10
N ASP A 145 -2.56 -7.86 3.93
CA ASP A 145 -2.63 -9.31 3.74
C ASP A 145 -4.07 -9.81 3.55
N LEU A 146 -5.05 -9.16 4.18
CA LEU A 146 -6.47 -9.41 3.95
C LEU A 146 -6.89 -9.32 2.47
N MET A 147 -6.17 -8.52 1.68
CA MET A 147 -6.50 -8.23 0.29
C MET A 147 -5.88 -9.26 -0.67
N THR A 148 -4.92 -10.07 -0.21
CA THR A 148 -4.12 -10.92 -1.11
C THR A 148 -4.10 -12.39 -0.71
N LYS A 149 -4.33 -12.71 0.56
CA LYS A 149 -4.15 -14.07 1.11
C LYS A 149 -5.39 -14.56 1.84
N GLY A 150 -5.63 -15.88 1.80
CA GLY A 150 -6.57 -16.53 2.70
C GLY A 150 -5.96 -16.66 4.10
N LEU A 151 -6.44 -15.88 5.05
CA LEU A 151 -5.96 -15.86 6.42
C LEU A 151 -6.77 -16.80 7.32
N ASN A 152 -6.14 -17.34 8.37
CA ASN A 152 -6.86 -18.02 9.43
C ASN A 152 -7.75 -17.03 10.21
N SER A 153 -8.74 -17.55 10.93
CA SER A 153 -9.75 -16.74 11.65
C SER A 153 -9.14 -15.71 12.60
N VAL A 154 -8.08 -16.07 13.32
CA VAL A 154 -7.43 -15.18 14.32
C VAL A 154 -6.75 -14.00 13.61
N ALA A 155 -5.94 -14.28 12.61
CA ALA A 155 -5.26 -13.23 11.82
C ALA A 155 -6.28 -12.35 11.08
N HIS A 156 -7.30 -12.97 10.47
CA HIS A 156 -8.37 -12.25 9.78
C HIS A 156 -9.07 -11.27 10.74
N HIS A 157 -9.49 -11.73 11.92
CA HIS A 157 -10.16 -10.89 12.91
C HIS A 157 -9.24 -9.75 13.41
N GLY A 158 -7.97 -10.05 13.71
CA GLY A 158 -7.00 -9.02 14.11
C GLY A 158 -6.80 -7.93 13.08
N HIS A 159 -6.66 -8.31 11.81
CA HIS A 159 -6.50 -7.33 10.72
C HIS A 159 -7.77 -6.54 10.44
N THR A 160 -8.96 -7.15 10.51
CA THR A 160 -10.24 -6.43 10.35
C THR A 160 -10.44 -5.36 11.43
N GLN A 161 -10.09 -5.67 12.67
CA GLN A 161 -10.12 -4.67 13.74
C GLN A 161 -9.15 -3.50 13.48
N ARG A 162 -7.94 -3.78 12.98
CA ARG A 162 -6.96 -2.74 12.62
C ARG A 162 -7.44 -1.84 11.47
N LEU A 163 -8.31 -2.34 10.59
CA LEU A 163 -8.97 -1.54 9.56
C LEU A 163 -10.13 -0.68 10.09
N GLY A 164 -10.41 -0.72 11.39
CA GLY A 164 -11.54 -0.01 11.98
C GLY A 164 -12.89 -0.68 11.73
N LEU A 165 -12.89 -1.95 11.35
CA LEU A 165 -14.12 -2.75 11.20
C LEU A 165 -14.53 -3.31 12.56
N SER A 166 -15.82 -3.25 12.86
CA SER A 166 -16.40 -3.86 14.08
C SER A 166 -17.64 -4.68 13.73
N GLU A 167 -17.90 -5.67 14.51
CA GLU A 167 -19.16 -6.41 14.50
C GLU A 167 -20.35 -5.54 14.88
#